data_751d6072bbc1c0d2cea7cc6de52c0fd6
#
_entry.id   751d6072bbc1c0d2cea7cc6de52c0fd6
#
_cell.length_a   1.000
_cell.length_b   1.000
_cell.length_c   1.000
_cell.angle_alpha   90.00
_cell.angle_beta   90.00
_cell.angle_gamma   90.00
#
_symmetry.space_group_name_H-M   'P 1'
#
loop_
_entity.id
_entity.type
_entity.pdbx_description
1 polymer ?
#
loop_
_entity_poly.entity_id
_entity_poly.type
_entity_poly.pdbx_seq_one_letter_code
_entity_poly.pdbx_strand_id
1 'polypeptide(L)'
;MERKRPLGVTIVSILMIVNGIILVGGGVWAAYFIPNLITHQLTGNLSNITDGNQLAPQLSTSITSAIVSVVMVTAGIAMAIGIASFVLSWGLLKGKGWAWIITMILSIISLVFGIIGLASGGIPNIFSIIINGLILYYMYKLEVKSYFGRIKIPK
;
A
#
# COMPACT_ATOMS: atom_id res chain seq x y z
N MET A 1 -4.31 -27.91 -23.96
CA MET A 1 -4.99 -28.11 -22.66
C MET A 1 -5.12 -26.74 -21.96
N GLU A 2 -6.32 -26.20 -21.90
CA GLU A 2 -6.56 -24.96 -21.15
C GLU A 2 -6.34 -25.23 -19.67
N ARG A 3 -5.32 -24.60 -19.09
CA ARG A 3 -5.12 -24.63 -17.64
C ARG A 3 -6.24 -23.83 -16.98
N LYS A 4 -7.24 -24.50 -16.44
CA LYS A 4 -8.31 -23.87 -15.65
C LYS A 4 -7.66 -23.06 -14.54
N ARG A 5 -8.00 -21.77 -14.46
CA ARG A 5 -7.46 -20.85 -13.43
C ARG A 5 -7.99 -21.28 -12.07
N PRO A 6 -7.13 -21.54 -11.08
CA PRO A 6 -7.61 -21.85 -9.72
C PRO A 6 -8.28 -20.62 -9.12
N LEU A 7 -9.37 -20.84 -8.39
CA LEU A 7 -10.12 -19.76 -7.71
C LEU A 7 -9.22 -18.88 -6.84
N GLY A 8 -8.19 -19.46 -6.20
CA GLY A 8 -7.25 -18.72 -5.37
C GLY A 8 -6.51 -17.63 -6.15
N VAL A 9 -6.08 -17.87 -7.39
CA VAL A 9 -5.41 -16.86 -8.23
C VAL A 9 -6.35 -15.71 -8.56
N THR A 10 -7.61 -16.01 -8.86
CA THR A 10 -8.61 -14.99 -9.19
C THR A 10 -8.90 -14.11 -7.96
N ILE A 11 -9.07 -14.70 -6.78
CA ILE A 11 -9.31 -13.97 -5.53
C ILE A 11 -8.13 -13.04 -5.21
N VAL A 12 -6.90 -13.57 -5.26
CA VAL A 12 -5.70 -12.77 -4.99
C VAL A 12 -5.55 -11.61 -5.99
N SER A 13 -5.82 -11.87 -7.28
CA SER A 13 -5.76 -10.83 -8.31
C SER A 13 -6.79 -9.72 -8.08
N ILE A 14 -8.02 -10.06 -7.68
CA ILE A 14 -9.06 -9.08 -7.34
C ILE A 14 -8.63 -8.28 -6.12
N LEU A 15 -8.12 -8.91 -5.07
CA LEU A 15 -7.62 -8.22 -3.88
C LEU A 15 -6.49 -7.24 -4.21
N MET A 16 -5.57 -7.63 -5.12
CA MET A 16 -4.49 -6.75 -5.56
C MET A 16 -5.00 -5.55 -6.37
N ILE A 17 -6.02 -5.75 -7.21
CA ILE A 17 -6.65 -4.64 -7.96
C ILE A 17 -7.31 -3.67 -6.99
N VAL A 18 -8.10 -4.17 -6.04
CA VAL A 18 -8.76 -3.33 -5.02
C VAL A 18 -7.74 -2.56 -4.21
N ASN A 19 -6.67 -3.24 -3.74
CA ASN A 19 -5.58 -2.60 -3.03
C ASN A 19 -4.88 -1.52 -3.88
N GLY A 20 -4.64 -1.79 -5.16
CA GLY A 20 -4.07 -0.82 -6.10
C GLY A 20 -4.95 0.43 -6.27
N ILE A 21 -6.27 0.27 -6.37
CA ILE A 21 -7.22 1.39 -6.46
C ILE A 21 -7.17 2.22 -5.18
N ILE A 22 -7.15 1.59 -4.01
CA ILE A 22 -7.09 2.27 -2.71
C ILE A 22 -5.78 3.05 -2.58
N LEU A 23 -4.64 2.47 -2.96
CA LEU A 23 -3.33 3.13 -2.87
C LEU A 23 -3.21 4.31 -3.84
N VAL A 24 -3.66 4.16 -5.08
CA VAL A 24 -3.64 5.26 -6.07
C VAL A 24 -4.62 6.35 -5.64
N GLY A 25 -5.86 6.00 -5.34
CA GLY A 25 -6.88 6.97 -4.91
C GLY A 25 -6.52 7.67 -3.60
N GLY A 26 -6.06 6.90 -2.61
CA GLY A 26 -5.59 7.42 -1.33
C GLY A 26 -4.35 8.30 -1.46
N GLY A 27 -3.41 7.93 -2.34
CA GLY A 27 -2.22 8.74 -2.64
C GLY A 27 -2.58 10.08 -3.29
N VAL A 28 -3.48 10.09 -4.28
CA VAL A 28 -3.99 11.32 -4.90
C VAL A 28 -4.72 12.18 -3.87
N TRP A 29 -5.60 11.56 -3.08
CA TRP A 29 -6.34 12.26 -2.03
C TRP A 29 -5.38 12.87 -1.00
N ALA A 30 -4.42 12.11 -0.50
CA ALA A 30 -3.43 12.58 0.46
C ALA A 30 -2.58 13.72 -0.10
N ALA A 31 -2.11 13.61 -1.34
CA ALA A 31 -1.31 14.65 -1.98
C ALA A 31 -2.06 15.97 -2.15
N TYR A 32 -3.38 15.93 -2.35
CA TYR A 32 -4.18 17.13 -2.59
C TYR A 32 -4.77 17.72 -1.31
N PHE A 33 -5.35 16.89 -0.44
CA PHE A 33 -6.08 17.38 0.73
C PHE A 33 -5.21 17.63 1.96
N ILE A 34 -4.21 16.78 2.23
CA ILE A 34 -3.42 16.90 3.45
C ILE A 34 -2.61 18.20 3.49
N PRO A 35 -1.90 18.63 2.43
CA PRO A 35 -1.21 19.91 2.41
C PRO A 35 -2.13 21.09 2.68
N ASN A 36 -3.30 21.11 2.06
CA ASN A 36 -4.29 22.17 2.27
C ASN A 36 -4.79 22.22 3.72
N LEU A 37 -5.12 21.06 4.31
CA LEU A 37 -5.55 20.99 5.70
C LEU A 37 -4.46 21.47 6.67
N ILE A 38 -3.23 21.01 6.47
CA ILE A 38 -2.09 21.38 7.33
C ILE A 38 -1.82 22.88 7.24
N THR A 39 -1.81 23.44 6.04
CA THR A 39 -1.56 24.86 5.83
C THR A 39 -2.63 25.71 6.52
N HIS A 40 -3.90 25.36 6.35
CA HIS A 40 -5.00 26.11 6.99
C HIS A 40 -4.99 26.00 8.51
N GLN A 41 -4.75 24.80 9.05
CA GLN A 41 -4.75 24.59 10.50
C GLN A 41 -3.53 25.24 11.20
N LEU A 42 -2.34 25.08 10.63
CA LEU A 42 -1.12 25.67 11.22
C LEU A 42 -1.09 27.18 11.08
N THR A 43 -1.46 27.73 9.90
CA THR A 43 -1.45 29.18 9.70
C THR A 43 -2.52 29.87 10.56
N GLY A 44 -3.71 29.25 10.67
CA GLY A 44 -4.79 29.81 11.49
C GLY A 44 -4.52 29.78 12.99
N ASN A 45 -3.92 28.71 13.51
CA ASN A 45 -3.63 28.60 14.95
C ASN A 45 -2.41 29.43 15.38
N LEU A 46 -1.41 29.57 14.51
CA LEU A 46 -0.19 30.31 14.84
C LEU A 46 -0.37 31.82 14.71
N SER A 47 -1.23 32.31 13.82
CA SER A 47 -1.58 33.73 13.76
C SER A 47 -2.24 34.24 15.05
N ASN A 48 -2.91 33.35 15.80
CA ASN A 48 -3.55 33.68 17.06
C ASN A 48 -2.59 33.69 18.28
N ILE A 49 -1.41 33.06 18.14
CA ILE A 49 -0.43 32.93 19.25
C ILE A 49 0.71 33.95 19.13
N THR A 50 0.87 34.57 17.97
CA THR A 50 2.04 35.39 17.66
C THR A 50 1.75 36.89 17.82
N ASP A 51 1.66 37.34 19.07
CA ASP A 51 1.83 38.76 19.37
C ASP A 51 3.32 39.11 19.28
N GLY A 52 3.75 39.59 18.10
CA GLY A 52 4.97 40.37 17.95
C GLY A 52 6.31 39.65 17.72
N ASN A 53 6.41 38.34 17.73
CA ASN A 53 7.69 37.64 17.56
C ASN A 53 7.84 37.06 16.14
N GLN A 54 8.80 37.58 15.35
CA GLN A 54 9.04 37.17 13.95
C GLN A 54 9.61 35.75 13.78
N LEU A 55 10.06 35.10 14.83
CA LEU A 55 10.61 33.73 14.81
C LEU A 55 9.54 32.65 14.62
N ALA A 56 8.34 32.87 15.14
CA ALA A 56 7.25 31.88 15.05
C ALA A 56 6.74 31.67 13.63
N PRO A 57 6.58 32.68 12.75
CA PRO A 57 6.18 32.46 11.36
C PRO A 57 7.21 31.67 10.54
N GLN A 58 8.50 31.92 10.76
CA GLN A 58 9.57 31.20 10.03
C GLN A 58 9.63 29.74 10.44
N LEU A 59 9.53 29.44 11.74
CA LEU A 59 9.52 28.08 12.26
C LEU A 59 8.29 27.31 11.77
N SER A 60 7.12 27.94 11.78
CA SER A 60 5.88 27.31 11.27
C SER A 60 5.96 26.98 9.79
N THR A 61 6.51 27.89 8.98
CA THR A 61 6.69 27.65 7.54
C THR A 61 7.66 26.50 7.27
N SER A 62 8.76 26.43 8.03
CA SER A 62 9.74 25.35 7.89
C SER A 62 9.17 23.98 8.29
N ILE A 63 8.42 23.91 9.38
CA ILE A 63 7.75 22.67 9.82
C ILE A 63 6.68 22.26 8.83
N THR A 64 5.86 23.19 8.35
CA THR A 64 4.81 22.93 7.36
C THR A 64 5.40 22.39 6.06
N SER A 65 6.45 23.02 5.54
CA SER A 65 7.10 22.58 4.30
C SER A 65 7.74 21.19 4.46
N ALA A 66 8.33 20.88 5.61
CA ALA A 66 8.88 19.57 5.91
C ALA A 66 7.78 18.49 5.94
N ILE A 67 6.68 18.75 6.62
CA ILE A 67 5.54 17.80 6.68
C ILE A 67 4.93 17.60 5.30
N VAL A 68 4.70 18.68 4.54
CA VAL A 68 4.15 18.61 3.19
C VAL A 68 5.07 17.81 2.26
N SER A 69 6.38 18.00 2.33
CA SER A 69 7.32 17.23 1.50
C SER A 69 7.31 15.74 1.85
N VAL A 70 7.24 15.37 3.13
CA VAL A 70 7.10 13.96 3.55
C VAL A 70 5.80 13.37 3.04
N VAL A 71 4.68 14.09 3.13
CA VAL A 71 3.38 13.64 2.60
C VAL A 71 3.44 13.44 1.09
N MET A 72 4.03 14.37 0.35
CA MET A 72 4.16 14.27 -1.12
C MET A 72 5.00 13.07 -1.53
N VAL A 73 6.15 12.85 -0.89
CA VAL A 73 7.00 11.70 -1.15
C VAL A 73 6.25 10.39 -0.84
N THR A 74 5.59 10.31 0.31
CA THR A 74 4.84 9.11 0.71
C THR A 74 3.67 8.83 -0.24
N ALA A 75 2.93 9.87 -0.65
CA ALA A 75 1.86 9.75 -1.63
C ALA A 75 2.37 9.27 -2.99
N GLY A 76 3.51 9.79 -3.45
CA GLY A 76 4.15 9.35 -4.69
C GLY A 76 4.56 7.87 -4.64
N ILE A 77 5.15 7.43 -3.54
CA ILE A 77 5.51 6.02 -3.32
C ILE A 77 4.24 5.15 -3.30
N ALA A 78 3.19 5.57 -2.60
CA ALA A 78 1.92 4.83 -2.55
C ALA A 78 1.29 4.66 -3.94
N MET A 79 1.29 5.72 -4.76
CA MET A 79 0.82 5.65 -6.14
C MET A 79 1.66 4.69 -6.98
N ALA A 80 2.98 4.73 -6.88
CA ALA A 80 3.87 3.83 -7.61
C ALA A 80 3.62 2.36 -7.23
N ILE A 81 3.46 2.07 -5.94
CA ILE A 81 3.12 0.71 -5.46
C ILE A 81 1.72 0.30 -5.94
N GLY A 82 0.75 1.22 -5.94
CA GLY A 82 -0.59 0.97 -6.46
C GLY A 82 -0.57 0.58 -7.94
N ILE A 83 0.17 1.30 -8.77
CA ILE A 83 0.35 0.98 -10.20
C ILE A 83 1.03 -0.38 -10.36
N ALA A 84 2.08 -0.66 -9.59
CA ALA A 84 2.76 -1.95 -9.61
C ALA A 84 1.81 -3.11 -9.25
N SER A 85 0.85 -2.89 -8.35
CA SER A 85 -0.17 -3.89 -7.98
C SER A 85 -1.05 -4.28 -9.16
N PHE A 86 -1.38 -3.36 -10.08
CA PHE A 86 -2.11 -3.70 -11.31
C PHE A 86 -1.28 -4.58 -12.25
N VAL A 87 0.01 -4.26 -12.42
CA VAL A 87 0.92 -5.06 -13.25
C VAL A 87 1.09 -6.46 -12.68
N LEU A 88 1.22 -6.58 -11.37
CA LEU A 88 1.32 -7.87 -10.67
C LEU A 88 0.03 -8.67 -10.81
N SER A 89 -1.14 -8.05 -10.62
CA SER A 89 -2.44 -8.70 -10.80
C SER A 89 -2.60 -9.27 -12.20
N TRP A 90 -2.23 -8.49 -13.22
CA TRP A 90 -2.25 -8.96 -14.61
C TRP A 90 -1.27 -10.12 -14.85
N GLY A 91 -0.06 -10.07 -14.26
CA GLY A 91 0.92 -11.14 -14.29
C GLY A 91 0.41 -12.44 -13.64
N LEU A 92 -0.28 -12.33 -12.50
CA LEU A 92 -0.91 -13.45 -11.80
C LEU A 92 -2.01 -14.08 -12.64
N LEU A 93 -2.89 -13.27 -13.25
CA LEU A 93 -3.96 -13.75 -14.12
C LEU A 93 -3.43 -14.48 -15.35
N LYS A 94 -2.25 -14.09 -15.86
CA LYS A 94 -1.57 -14.78 -16.97
C LYS A 94 -0.73 -15.99 -16.53
N GLY A 95 -0.71 -16.32 -15.25
CA GLY A 95 0.05 -17.46 -14.73
C GLY A 95 1.57 -17.31 -14.82
N LYS A 96 2.08 -16.08 -14.84
CA LYS A 96 3.51 -15.84 -14.92
C LYS A 96 4.18 -16.11 -13.57
N GLY A 97 5.14 -17.03 -13.54
CA GLY A 97 5.83 -17.43 -12.31
C GLY A 97 6.58 -16.31 -11.57
N TRP A 98 7.04 -15.27 -12.30
CA TRP A 98 7.67 -14.10 -11.67
C TRP A 98 6.68 -13.29 -10.82
N ALA A 99 5.42 -13.14 -11.28
CA ALA A 99 4.40 -12.42 -10.54
C ALA A 99 4.07 -13.13 -9.21
N TRP A 100 4.07 -14.47 -9.21
CA TRP A 100 3.88 -15.26 -8.00
C TRP A 100 4.99 -14.98 -6.96
N ILE A 101 6.28 -14.99 -7.39
CA ILE A 101 7.41 -14.74 -6.49
C ILE A 101 7.35 -13.33 -5.89
N ILE A 102 7.15 -12.33 -6.75
CA ILE A 102 7.10 -10.93 -6.32
C ILE A 102 5.93 -10.70 -5.35
N THR A 103 4.75 -11.24 -5.67
CA THR A 103 3.58 -11.13 -4.78
C THR A 103 3.86 -11.76 -3.42
N MET A 104 4.50 -12.94 -3.37
CA MET A 104 4.87 -13.59 -2.13
C MET A 104 5.83 -12.73 -1.29
N ILE A 105 6.90 -12.22 -1.91
CA ILE A 105 7.89 -11.38 -1.24
C ILE A 105 7.23 -10.12 -0.69
N LEU A 106 6.44 -9.43 -1.51
CA LEU A 106 5.74 -8.21 -1.09
C LEU A 106 4.74 -8.47 0.03
N SER A 107 4.00 -9.58 -0.01
CA SER A 107 3.05 -9.94 1.05
C SER A 107 3.75 -10.25 2.37
N ILE A 108 4.91 -10.90 2.34
CA ILE A 108 5.71 -11.15 3.55
C ILE A 108 6.23 -9.84 4.13
N ILE A 109 6.80 -8.97 3.29
CA ILE A 109 7.29 -7.65 3.70
C ILE A 109 6.14 -6.83 4.31
N SER A 110 4.99 -6.76 3.63
CA SER A 110 3.82 -6.04 4.11
C SER A 110 3.29 -6.59 5.45
N LEU A 111 3.36 -7.90 5.65
CA LEU A 111 2.95 -8.54 6.89
C LEU A 111 3.88 -8.15 8.04
N VAL A 112 5.19 -8.15 7.83
CA VAL A 112 6.18 -7.71 8.82
C VAL A 112 5.95 -6.24 9.20
N PHE A 113 5.80 -5.35 8.22
CA PHE A 113 5.50 -3.95 8.50
C PHE A 113 4.13 -3.74 9.15
N GLY A 114 3.14 -4.55 8.79
CA GLY A 114 1.82 -4.55 9.44
C GLY A 114 1.90 -4.89 10.92
N ILE A 115 2.69 -5.90 11.30
CA ILE A 115 2.91 -6.29 12.69
C ILE A 115 3.63 -5.19 13.47
N ILE A 116 4.69 -4.61 12.90
CA ILE A 116 5.42 -3.49 13.52
C ILE A 116 4.48 -2.29 13.71
N GLY A 117 3.69 -1.96 12.70
CA GLY A 117 2.72 -0.86 12.76
C GLY A 117 1.60 -1.10 13.78
N LEU A 118 1.19 -2.36 14.00
CA LEU A 118 0.23 -2.71 15.04
C LEU A 118 0.85 -2.53 16.43
N ALA A 119 2.10 -2.93 16.65
CA ALA A 119 2.82 -2.72 17.90
C ALA A 119 2.96 -1.23 18.25
N SER A 120 2.97 -0.36 17.24
CA SER A 120 2.97 1.12 17.40
C SER A 120 1.58 1.73 17.62
N GLY A 121 0.54 0.91 17.83
CA GLY A 121 -0.83 1.36 18.10
C GLY A 121 -1.68 1.68 16.86
N GLY A 122 -1.22 1.33 15.67
CA GLY A 122 -1.94 1.56 14.41
C GLY A 122 -3.04 0.52 14.15
N ILE A 123 -4.25 0.74 14.67
CA ILE A 123 -5.43 -0.14 14.45
C ILE A 123 -5.68 -0.44 12.95
N PRO A 124 -5.53 0.50 11.99
CA PRO A 124 -5.72 0.19 10.56
C PRO A 124 -4.82 -0.92 10.01
N ASN A 125 -3.69 -1.20 10.66
CA ASN A 125 -2.77 -2.25 10.23
C ASN A 125 -3.33 -3.67 10.38
N ILE A 126 -4.36 -3.87 11.21
CA ILE A 126 -5.05 -5.16 11.38
C ILE A 126 -5.62 -5.63 10.02
N PHE A 127 -6.27 -4.75 9.27
CA PHE A 127 -6.80 -5.07 7.94
C PHE A 127 -5.69 -5.48 6.97
N SER A 128 -4.55 -4.78 7.00
CA SER A 128 -3.39 -5.12 6.17
C SER A 128 -2.84 -6.51 6.50
N ILE A 129 -2.74 -6.86 7.79
CA ILE A 129 -2.27 -8.16 8.24
C ILE A 129 -3.22 -9.26 7.77
N ILE A 130 -4.53 -9.07 7.92
CA ILE A 130 -5.55 -10.05 7.49
C ILE A 130 -5.47 -10.28 5.98
N ILE A 131 -5.46 -9.21 5.19
CA ILE A 131 -5.42 -9.29 3.72
C ILE A 131 -4.14 -9.97 3.26
N ASN A 132 -2.97 -9.57 3.76
CA ASN A 132 -1.70 -10.17 3.36
C ASN A 132 -1.57 -11.62 3.83
N GLY A 133 -2.07 -11.95 5.02
CA GLY A 133 -2.16 -13.33 5.51
C GLY A 133 -3.03 -14.21 4.62
N LEU A 134 -4.17 -13.69 4.18
CA LEU A 134 -5.09 -14.37 3.25
C LEU A 134 -4.45 -14.59 1.87
N ILE A 135 -3.73 -13.58 1.35
CA ILE A 135 -2.96 -13.69 0.11
C ILE A 135 -1.92 -14.80 0.25
N LEU A 136 -1.12 -14.82 1.30
CA LEU A 136 -0.13 -15.86 1.53
C LEU A 136 -0.75 -17.24 1.64
N TYR A 137 -1.85 -17.39 2.39
CA TYR A 137 -2.57 -18.65 2.52
C TYR A 137 -3.01 -19.20 1.16
N TYR A 138 -3.64 -18.37 0.30
CA TYR A 138 -4.06 -18.79 -1.03
C TYR A 138 -2.89 -19.12 -1.96
N MET A 139 -1.80 -18.34 -1.87
CA MET A 139 -0.60 -18.55 -2.68
C MET A 139 0.15 -19.84 -2.31
N TYR A 140 0.02 -20.31 -1.07
CA TYR A 140 0.62 -21.58 -0.62
C TYR A 140 -0.18 -22.82 -1.03
N LYS A 141 -1.43 -22.69 -1.47
CA LYS A 141 -2.23 -23.83 -1.94
C LYS A 141 -1.54 -24.55 -3.09
N LEU A 142 -1.57 -25.89 -3.03
CA LEU A 142 -0.97 -26.77 -4.05
C LEU A 142 -1.49 -26.48 -5.46
N GLU A 143 -2.78 -26.18 -5.60
CA GLU A 143 -3.42 -25.83 -6.87
C GLU A 143 -2.82 -24.57 -7.49
N VAL A 144 -2.51 -23.56 -6.67
CA VAL A 144 -1.89 -22.31 -7.09
C VAL A 144 -0.43 -22.54 -7.47
N LYS A 145 0.32 -23.28 -6.66
CA LYS A 145 1.72 -23.65 -6.96
C LYS A 145 1.83 -24.43 -8.27
N SER A 146 0.90 -25.34 -8.56
CA SER A 146 0.88 -26.10 -9.80
C SER A 146 0.54 -25.24 -11.02
N TYR A 147 -0.36 -24.26 -10.85
CA TYR A 147 -0.71 -23.32 -11.91
C TYR A 147 0.49 -22.49 -12.37
N PHE A 148 1.34 -22.08 -11.45
CA PHE A 148 2.59 -21.35 -11.74
C PHE A 148 3.77 -22.29 -12.10
N GLY A 149 3.54 -23.59 -12.25
CA GLY A 149 4.56 -24.57 -12.68
C GLY A 149 5.61 -24.89 -11.62
N ARG A 150 5.33 -24.59 -10.33
CA ARG A 150 6.26 -24.83 -9.22
C ARG A 150 6.24 -26.24 -8.68
N ILE A 151 5.16 -26.99 -8.91
CA ILE A 151 5.00 -28.39 -8.50
C ILE A 151 4.27 -29.12 -9.63
N LYS A 152 4.78 -30.30 -10.03
CA LYS A 152 4.06 -31.25 -10.86
C LYS A 152 3.18 -32.09 -9.94
N ILE A 153 1.87 -31.98 -10.05
CA ILE A 153 0.95 -32.90 -9.37
C ILE A 153 1.03 -34.20 -10.16
N PRO A 154 1.44 -35.35 -9.56
CA PRO A 154 1.33 -36.64 -10.22
C PRO A 154 -0.15 -36.90 -10.51
N LYS A 155 -0.43 -37.39 -11.73
CA LYS A 155 -1.78 -37.80 -12.16
C LYS A 155 -2.21 -39.08 -11.42
#